data_9da1b7e0a03124c31f1e6d6bf2399fcc
#
_entry.id   9da1b7e0a03124c31f1e6d6bf2399fcc
#
_cell.length_a   1.000
_cell.length_b   1.000
_cell.length_c   1.000
_cell.angle_alpha   90.00
_cell.angle_beta   90.00
_cell.angle_gamma   90.00
#
_symmetry.space_group_name_H-M   'P 1'
#
loop_
_entity.id
_entity.type
_entity.pdbx_description
1 polymer ?
#
loop_
_entity_poly.entity_id
_entity_poly.type
_entity_poly.pdbx_seq_one_letter_code
_entity_poly.pdbx_strand_id
1 'polypeptide(L)'
;EMCIRDRIDDEVSPSGKIPVSLQECVWQLKEYFEKKRTNFDLKLNPQGTEFQKKVWKELQRIPYGKTISYLDQSKRMKSPKAIRAIASANGKNPVWIIIPCHRVIGSDGSLTGYAGGIWRKKWLLEYESPSNQTTLF
;
A
#
# COMPACT_ATOMS: atom_id res chain seq x y z
N GLU A 1 -13.16 7.99 -6.90
CA GLU A 1 -12.00 7.14 -7.13
C GLU A 1 -10.73 7.83 -6.71
N MET A 2 -9.93 7.13 -5.95
CA MET A 2 -8.63 7.64 -5.57
C MET A 2 -7.55 6.80 -6.21
N CYS A 3 -6.76 7.42 -7.05
CA CYS A 3 -5.63 6.79 -7.70
C CYS A 3 -4.39 7.64 -7.48
N ILE A 4 -3.72 7.39 -6.36
CA ILE A 4 -2.53 8.13 -5.99
C ILE A 4 -1.42 7.92 -7.00
N ARG A 5 -1.31 6.69 -7.51
CA ARG A 5 -0.30 6.34 -8.49
C ARG A 5 -0.42 7.17 -9.77
N ASP A 6 -1.62 7.32 -10.29
CA ASP A 6 -1.84 8.07 -11.52
C ASP A 6 -1.47 9.55 -11.35
N ARG A 7 -1.64 10.08 -10.15
CA ARG A 7 -1.30 11.46 -9.86
C ARG A 7 0.19 11.69 -9.68
N ILE A 8 0.93 10.66 -9.30
CA ILE A 8 2.39 10.74 -9.16
C ILE A 8 3.05 10.72 -10.52
N ASP A 9 2.50 9.94 -11.45
CA ASP A 9 3.05 9.81 -12.80
C ASP A 9 2.75 11.02 -13.69
N ASP A 10 1.75 11.83 -13.33
CA ASP A 10 1.40 13.03 -14.06
C ASP A 10 2.26 14.21 -13.60
N GLU A 11 2.76 14.98 -14.55
CA GLU A 11 3.39 16.26 -14.22
C GLU A 11 2.34 17.25 -13.77
N VAL A 12 1.89 17.08 -12.55
CA VAL A 12 0.87 17.98 -12.00
C VAL A 12 1.57 19.08 -11.23
N SER A 13 1.43 20.30 -11.70
CA SER A 13 1.83 21.45 -10.89
C SER A 13 0.98 21.45 -9.62
N PRO A 14 1.60 21.70 -8.45
CA PRO A 14 0.83 21.77 -7.21
C PRO A 14 -0.24 22.86 -7.33
N SER A 15 -1.50 22.46 -7.41
CA SER A 15 -2.59 23.41 -7.32
C SER A 15 -2.85 23.68 -5.84
N GLY A 16 -3.09 24.92 -5.47
CA GLY A 16 -3.40 25.28 -4.10
C GLY A 16 -4.77 24.76 -3.64
N LYS A 17 -5.51 24.07 -4.51
CA LYS A 17 -6.85 23.58 -4.18
C LYS A 17 -6.92 22.07 -4.32
N ILE A 18 -7.32 21.41 -3.25
CA ILE A 18 -7.58 19.98 -3.23
C ILE A 18 -9.06 19.78 -3.56
N PRO A 19 -9.40 18.98 -4.58
CA PRO A 19 -10.81 18.66 -4.87
C PRO A 19 -11.52 18.11 -3.62
N VAL A 20 -12.77 18.49 -3.45
CA VAL A 20 -13.57 18.08 -2.28
C VAL A 20 -13.59 16.56 -2.14
N SER A 21 -13.67 15.84 -3.25
CA SER A 21 -13.68 14.37 -3.25
C SER A 21 -12.40 13.74 -2.72
N LEU A 22 -11.30 14.48 -2.64
CA LEU A 22 -10.01 14.00 -2.17
C LEU A 22 -9.59 14.56 -0.82
N GLN A 23 -10.36 15.50 -0.27
CA GLN A 23 -9.97 16.17 0.99
C GLN A 23 -9.82 15.20 2.15
N GLU A 24 -10.76 14.26 2.30
CA GLU A 24 -10.69 13.27 3.38
C GLU A 24 -9.48 12.35 3.22
N CYS A 25 -9.18 11.96 1.98
CA CYS A 25 -8.01 11.14 1.69
C CYS A 25 -6.71 11.86 2.07
N VAL A 26 -6.57 13.11 1.65
CA VAL A 26 -5.40 13.93 1.94
C VAL A 26 -5.26 14.13 3.44
N TRP A 27 -6.36 14.39 4.13
CA TRP A 27 -6.37 14.57 5.57
C TRP A 27 -5.89 13.30 6.30
N GLN A 28 -6.40 12.14 5.91
CA GLN A 28 -6.03 10.87 6.54
C GLN A 28 -4.56 10.51 6.23
N LEU A 29 -4.08 10.76 5.02
CA LEU A 29 -2.68 10.56 4.69
C LEU A 29 -1.78 11.48 5.52
N LYS A 30 -2.19 12.72 5.70
CA LYS A 30 -1.45 13.66 6.54
C LYS A 30 -1.37 13.14 7.97
N GLU A 31 -2.48 12.66 8.53
CA GLU A 31 -2.49 12.07 9.86
C GLU A 31 -1.60 10.83 9.95
N TYR A 32 -1.58 10.01 8.90
CA TYR A 32 -0.70 8.86 8.84
C TYR A 32 0.77 9.29 8.94
N PHE A 33 1.17 10.29 8.18
CA PHE A 33 2.55 10.79 8.20
C PHE A 33 2.90 11.59 9.45
N GLU A 34 1.91 11.99 10.23
CA GLU A 34 2.11 12.66 11.53
C GLU A 34 2.04 11.68 12.70
N LYS A 35 1.97 10.38 12.43
CA LYS A 35 1.86 9.32 13.46
C LYS A 35 0.56 9.37 14.26
N LYS A 36 -0.48 9.99 13.70
CA LYS A 36 -1.77 10.12 14.36
C LYS A 36 -2.80 9.10 13.89
N ARG A 37 -2.47 8.33 12.85
CA ARG A 37 -3.40 7.37 12.25
C ARG A 37 -2.65 6.14 11.78
N THR A 38 -3.22 4.97 12.06
CA THR A 38 -2.70 3.68 11.60
C THR A 38 -3.63 2.98 10.61
N ASN A 39 -4.89 3.37 10.58
CA ASN A 39 -5.91 2.79 9.69
C ASN A 39 -6.57 3.89 8.87
N PHE A 40 -6.99 3.52 7.67
CA PHE A 40 -7.70 4.45 6.79
C PHE A 40 -9.18 4.09 6.76
N ASP A 41 -10.03 5.08 6.92
CA ASP A 41 -11.48 4.94 6.83
C ASP A 41 -11.94 5.68 5.57
N LEU A 42 -11.73 5.03 4.43
CA LEU A 42 -12.01 5.60 3.13
C LEU A 42 -12.77 4.59 2.28
N LYS A 43 -13.74 5.09 1.54
CA LYS A 43 -14.44 4.28 0.57
C LYS A 43 -13.60 4.22 -0.70
N LEU A 44 -13.07 3.04 -1.02
CA LEU A 44 -12.20 2.84 -2.16
C LEU A 44 -12.96 2.11 -3.28
N ASN A 45 -12.70 2.54 -4.50
CA ASN A 45 -13.26 1.88 -5.68
C ASN A 45 -12.15 1.71 -6.73
N PRO A 46 -11.14 0.87 -6.42
CA PRO A 46 -10.04 0.67 -7.36
C PRO A 46 -10.51 -0.09 -8.60
N GLN A 47 -10.07 0.37 -9.76
CA GLN A 47 -10.39 -0.27 -11.02
C GLN A 47 -9.39 -1.38 -11.32
N GLY A 48 -9.90 -2.54 -11.69
CA GLY A 48 -9.07 -3.68 -12.01
C GLY A 48 -9.90 -4.94 -12.25
N THR A 49 -9.23 -6.04 -12.51
CA THR A 49 -9.88 -7.34 -12.67
C THR A 49 -10.44 -7.83 -11.34
N GLU A 50 -11.32 -8.81 -11.39
CA GLU A 50 -11.86 -9.42 -10.18
C GLU A 50 -10.75 -10.02 -9.30
N PHE A 51 -9.75 -10.64 -9.94
CA PHE A 51 -8.60 -11.18 -9.24
C PHE A 51 -7.80 -10.07 -8.53
N GLN A 52 -7.50 -8.99 -9.25
CA GLN A 52 -6.78 -7.85 -8.67
C GLN A 52 -7.53 -7.25 -7.49
N LYS A 53 -8.84 -7.09 -7.62
CA LYS A 53 -9.66 -6.55 -6.54
C LYS A 53 -9.62 -7.44 -5.29
N LYS A 54 -9.64 -8.76 -5.47
CA LYS A 54 -9.49 -9.71 -4.36
C LYS A 54 -8.14 -9.58 -3.69
N VAL A 55 -7.08 -9.45 -4.48
CA VAL A 55 -5.72 -9.27 -3.96
C VAL A 55 -5.64 -7.98 -3.13
N TRP A 56 -6.14 -6.88 -3.67
CA TRP A 56 -6.10 -5.59 -2.99
C TRP A 56 -6.95 -5.58 -1.71
N LYS A 57 -8.05 -6.29 -1.71
CA LYS A 57 -8.89 -6.43 -0.51
C LYS A 57 -8.16 -7.21 0.58
N GLU A 58 -7.43 -8.26 0.19
CA GLU A 58 -6.63 -9.04 1.13
C GLU A 58 -5.49 -8.21 1.72
N LEU A 59 -4.87 -7.34 0.91
CA LEU A 59 -3.83 -6.44 1.39
C LEU A 59 -4.32 -5.54 2.52
N GLN A 60 -5.56 -5.09 2.45
CA GLN A 60 -6.13 -4.21 3.46
C GLN A 60 -6.29 -4.86 4.82
N ARG A 61 -6.18 -6.19 4.89
CA ARG A 61 -6.25 -6.94 6.14
C ARG A 61 -4.92 -7.03 6.88
N ILE A 62 -3.84 -6.62 6.24
CA ILE A 62 -2.51 -6.64 6.87
C ILE A 62 -2.42 -5.47 7.85
N PRO A 63 -2.26 -5.72 9.16
CA PRO A 63 -2.25 -4.64 10.14
C PRO A 63 -1.03 -3.73 10.00
N TYR A 64 -1.19 -2.51 10.45
CA TYR A 64 -0.10 -1.56 10.56
C TYR A 64 1.05 -2.16 11.38
N GLY A 65 2.27 -1.98 10.91
CA GLY A 65 3.46 -2.48 11.61
C GLY A 65 3.72 -3.97 11.43
N LYS A 66 2.91 -4.65 10.59
CA LYS A 66 3.08 -6.08 10.33
C LYS A 66 3.42 -6.30 8.87
N THR A 67 4.10 -7.42 8.61
CA THR A 67 4.41 -7.85 7.24
C THR A 67 4.00 -9.29 7.06
N ILE A 68 3.72 -9.68 5.82
CA ILE A 68 3.53 -11.07 5.44
C ILE A 68 4.36 -11.35 4.20
N SER A 69 4.64 -12.62 3.94
CA SER A 69 5.32 -13.01 2.70
C SER A 69 4.31 -13.16 1.56
N TYR A 70 4.81 -13.14 0.32
CA TYR A 70 3.97 -13.45 -0.84
C TYR A 70 3.36 -14.85 -0.73
N LEU A 71 4.12 -15.78 -0.16
CA LEU A 71 3.62 -17.13 0.07
C LEU A 71 2.45 -17.12 1.08
N ASP A 72 2.57 -16.39 2.17
CA ASP A 72 1.49 -16.28 3.16
C ASP A 72 0.26 -15.64 2.55
N GLN A 73 0.44 -14.62 1.72
CA GLN A 73 -0.66 -13.99 1.03
C GLN A 73 -1.37 -14.98 0.13
N SER A 74 -0.62 -15.80 -0.61
CA SER A 74 -1.21 -16.81 -1.48
C SER A 74 -1.98 -17.87 -0.71
N LYS A 75 -1.48 -18.24 0.46
CA LYS A 75 -2.17 -19.21 1.33
C LYS A 75 -3.47 -18.62 1.88
N ARG A 76 -3.45 -17.37 2.30
CA ARG A 76 -4.66 -16.68 2.80
C ARG A 76 -5.73 -16.59 1.71
N MET A 77 -5.30 -16.46 0.46
CA MET A 77 -6.21 -16.43 -0.68
C MET A 77 -6.58 -17.82 -1.19
N LYS A 78 -6.11 -18.88 -0.54
CA LYS A 78 -6.33 -20.27 -0.94
C LYS A 78 -5.86 -20.56 -2.36
N SER A 79 -4.80 -19.89 -2.79
CA SER A 79 -4.26 -20.00 -4.13
C SER A 79 -2.73 -20.11 -4.10
N PRO A 80 -2.16 -21.17 -3.47
CA PRO A 80 -0.71 -21.27 -3.26
C PRO A 80 0.11 -21.30 -4.55
N LYS A 81 -0.52 -21.65 -5.67
CA LYS A 81 0.15 -21.65 -6.98
C LYS A 81 0.10 -20.31 -7.69
N ALA A 82 -0.60 -19.33 -7.14
CA ALA A 82 -0.81 -18.05 -7.78
C ALA A 82 0.14 -16.96 -7.27
N ILE A 83 1.27 -17.34 -6.67
CA ILE A 83 2.23 -16.38 -6.08
C ILE A 83 2.63 -15.28 -7.07
N ARG A 84 2.97 -15.67 -8.30
CA ARG A 84 3.40 -14.70 -9.33
C ARG A 84 2.28 -13.75 -9.73
N ALA A 85 1.06 -14.29 -9.89
CA ALA A 85 -0.10 -13.48 -10.24
C ALA A 85 -0.45 -12.51 -9.11
N ILE A 86 -0.32 -12.96 -7.86
CA ILE A 86 -0.54 -12.13 -6.68
C ILE A 86 0.50 -11.02 -6.60
N ALA A 87 1.78 -11.35 -6.81
CA ALA A 87 2.84 -10.36 -6.82
C ALA A 87 2.62 -9.30 -7.92
N SER A 88 2.20 -9.74 -9.09
CA SER A 88 1.87 -8.83 -10.19
C SER A 88 0.71 -7.90 -9.82
N ALA A 89 -0.35 -8.45 -9.22
CA ALA A 89 -1.50 -7.67 -8.78
C ALA A 89 -1.11 -6.66 -7.67
N ASN A 90 -0.24 -7.09 -6.74
CA ASN A 90 0.30 -6.17 -5.73
C ASN A 90 1.00 -4.98 -6.38
N GLY A 91 1.79 -5.25 -7.42
CA GLY A 91 2.51 -4.20 -8.15
C GLY A 91 1.62 -3.26 -8.95
N LYS A 92 0.39 -3.67 -9.23
CA LYS A 92 -0.59 -2.87 -9.97
C LYS A 92 -1.58 -2.15 -9.05
N ASN A 93 -1.35 -2.18 -7.75
CA ASN A 93 -2.15 -1.46 -6.78
C ASN A 93 -2.23 0.03 -7.15
N PRO A 94 -3.42 0.58 -7.37
CA PRO A 94 -3.55 1.99 -7.76
C PRO A 94 -3.54 2.97 -6.60
N VAL A 95 -3.59 2.48 -5.36
CA VAL A 95 -3.71 3.35 -4.18
C VAL A 95 -2.67 2.94 -3.14
N TRP A 96 -1.45 3.42 -3.30
CA TRP A 96 -0.36 3.09 -2.38
C TRP A 96 -0.66 3.58 -0.97
N ILE A 97 -0.07 2.92 0.03
CA ILE A 97 -0.18 3.26 1.44
C ILE A 97 -1.54 2.87 2.02
N ILE A 98 -2.63 3.34 1.43
CA ILE A 98 -4.00 3.05 1.87
C ILE A 98 -4.31 1.58 1.64
N ILE A 99 -3.99 1.06 0.44
CA ILE A 99 -3.96 -0.37 0.18
C ILE A 99 -2.50 -0.79 0.36
N PRO A 100 -2.14 -1.43 1.47
CA PRO A 100 -0.74 -1.51 1.90
C PRO A 100 0.06 -2.62 1.24
N CYS A 101 0.29 -2.53 -0.07
CA CYS A 101 1.10 -3.52 -0.77
C CYS A 101 2.57 -3.51 -0.31
N HIS A 102 3.02 -2.45 0.34
CA HIS A 102 4.36 -2.39 0.91
C HIS A 102 4.57 -3.37 2.07
N ARG A 103 3.50 -3.90 2.66
CA ARG A 103 3.57 -4.85 3.79
C ARG A 103 3.76 -6.30 3.35
N VAL A 104 3.89 -6.57 2.04
CA VAL A 104 4.18 -7.90 1.54
C VAL A 104 5.64 -7.94 1.08
N ILE A 105 6.38 -8.89 1.61
CA ILE A 105 7.82 -9.03 1.37
C ILE A 105 8.16 -10.46 0.94
N GLY A 106 9.39 -10.70 0.49
CA GLY A 106 9.84 -12.04 0.19
C GLY A 106 9.89 -12.92 1.44
N SER A 107 9.79 -14.24 1.25
CA SER A 107 9.83 -15.20 2.38
C SER A 107 11.16 -15.15 3.13
N ASP A 108 12.22 -14.71 2.47
CA ASP A 108 13.54 -14.52 3.08
C ASP A 108 13.73 -13.12 3.68
N GLY A 109 12.67 -12.31 3.71
CA GLY A 109 12.72 -10.94 4.19
C GLY A 109 13.14 -9.92 3.15
N SER A 110 13.40 -10.34 1.91
CA SER A 110 13.84 -9.42 0.85
C SER A 110 12.72 -8.48 0.42
N LEU A 111 13.11 -7.25 0.06
CA LEU A 111 12.18 -6.26 -0.46
C LEU A 111 12.23 -6.28 -1.99
N THR A 112 11.13 -6.64 -2.61
CA THR A 112 11.04 -6.74 -4.06
C THR A 112 9.73 -6.15 -4.56
N GLY A 113 9.73 -5.70 -5.81
CA GLY A 113 8.51 -5.47 -6.57
C GLY A 113 7.61 -4.34 -6.12
N TYR A 114 8.14 -3.24 -5.63
CA TYR A 114 7.32 -2.09 -5.31
C TYR A 114 7.31 -1.08 -6.46
N ALA A 115 6.13 -0.72 -6.95
CA ALA A 115 5.99 0.22 -8.07
C ALA A 115 6.55 1.60 -7.76
N GLY A 116 6.50 2.02 -6.51
CA GLY A 116 7.08 3.29 -6.06
C GLY A 116 8.58 3.26 -5.83
N GLY A 117 9.23 2.10 -6.07
CA GLY A 117 10.65 1.92 -5.81
C GLY A 117 10.93 1.26 -4.48
N ILE A 118 11.98 0.44 -4.43
CA ILE A 118 12.33 -0.32 -3.23
C ILE A 118 12.65 0.60 -2.05
N TRP A 119 13.26 1.74 -2.31
CA TRP A 119 13.59 2.68 -1.24
C TRP A 119 12.36 3.24 -0.53
N ARG A 120 11.26 3.47 -1.27
CA ARG A 120 10.00 3.90 -0.65
C ARG A 120 9.36 2.79 0.15
N LYS A 121 9.43 1.56 -0.36
CA LYS A 121 8.93 0.38 0.35
C LYS A 121 9.66 0.21 1.68
N LYS A 122 10.98 0.27 1.65
CA LYS A 122 11.81 0.20 2.86
C LYS A 122 11.44 1.30 3.83
N TRP A 123 11.33 2.52 3.33
CA TRP A 123 10.98 3.68 4.17
C TRP A 123 9.64 3.48 4.89
N LEU A 124 8.62 3.03 4.15
CA LEU A 124 7.29 2.81 4.72
C LEU A 124 7.30 1.71 5.78
N LEU A 125 8.01 0.62 5.53
CA LEU A 125 8.12 -0.48 6.49
C LEU A 125 8.81 -0.04 7.77
N GLU A 126 9.90 0.69 7.65
CA GLU A 126 10.61 1.23 8.80
C GLU A 126 9.77 2.25 9.55
N TYR A 127 9.05 3.08 8.80
CA TYR A 127 8.16 4.08 9.38
C TYR A 127 7.06 3.44 10.24
N GLU A 128 6.49 2.32 9.77
CA GLU A 128 5.43 1.61 10.47
C GLU A 128 5.95 0.68 11.57
N SER A 129 7.24 0.42 11.61
CA SER A 129 7.81 -0.54 12.56
C SER A 129 7.78 0.02 13.99
N PRO A 130 7.18 -0.71 14.93
CA PRO A 130 7.18 -0.25 16.34
C PRO A 130 8.55 -0.22 16.97
N SER A 131 9.52 -0.99 16.45
CA SER A 131 10.87 -1.03 16.99
C SER A 131 11.73 0.16 16.56
N ASN A 132 11.29 0.93 15.56
CA ASN A 132 12.07 2.01 14.97
C ASN A 132 11.49 3.40 15.22
N GLN A 133 10.68 3.54 16.25
CA GLN A 133 10.08 4.85 16.54
C GLN A 133 11.07 5.89 16.99
N THR A 134 12.22 5.48 17.48
CA THR A 134 13.28 6.36 17.97
C THR A 134 14.49 6.41 17.07
N THR A 135 14.64 5.47 16.16
CA THR A 135 15.76 5.40 15.24
C THR A 135 15.23 5.25 13.84
N LEU A 136 14.89 6.35 13.26
CA LEU A 136 14.49 6.35 11.86
C LEU A 136 15.74 6.51 11.03
N PHE A 137 16.17 5.41 10.48
CA PHE A 137 17.18 5.43 9.43
C PHE A 137 18.48 6.07 9.82
#